data_7cfe41586e9a715fa0d358f8d0a9db31
#
_entry.id   7cfe41586e9a715fa0d358f8d0a9db31
#
_cell.length_a   1.000
_cell.length_b   1.000
_cell.length_c   1.000
_cell.angle_alpha   90.00
_cell.angle_beta   90.00
_cell.angle_gamma   90.00
#
_symmetry.space_group_name_H-M   'P 1'
#
loop_
_entity.id
_entity.type
_entity.pdbx_description
1 polymer ?
#
loop_
_entity_poly.entity_id
_entity_poly.type
_entity_poly.pdbx_seq_one_letter_code
_entity_poly.pdbx_strand_id
1 'polypeptide(L)'
;MRTRAAVLCGAAAVALAGSLTAVPAEANAPHSTGPLRLAKPGWKKCGTTAYPLLQCASLKVPLDHANPDGRQVTLALSRVPHTAATFQGPLLVNPGGPGGDGLTLAGFVADSLPKEVAAQYDVIGFDPRGVGASRPALDCEPGYFGPVRPDSVPSTPETERANLARAKSFAAGCTRKHGHLLPYIDTISAAHDIEAIRQALGAKKINYFGYSYGTYLGAAYAGLYPQRVRRLVLDSVVDPTDVWYTANLNQDHAFNDRHRAFMAWVARHDARYRLGTDPEKVEATWYAMRAALAKKPAGGRVGAAELEDTYLPGAYYNGYWPPLAEAFAAYVNRKNPEPLVAAHKDFGAIDAADDNSYSIYTAVQCRDAFWPRDWHQWRKDNWAAYEKAPFMTWNNAWYNAPCAFWPTESLRPVNVANGKLPPVLLFQATADAATPYEGGVTMHRLLAGSSLVVEQGGGNHGITLSGNACLDKHLAAYLSDGTVPRGFGEADAACDALPEPKPPTTPTATASDKAASPSSPGAELHALIGFRR
;
A
#
# COMPACT_ATOMS: atom_id res chain seq x y z
N MET A 1 -2.44 61.91 -62.23
CA MET A 1 -3.64 62.79 -62.31
C MET A 1 -4.85 62.07 -61.72
N ARG A 2 -5.60 62.76 -60.90
CA ARG A 2 -6.90 62.43 -60.26
C ARG A 2 -6.79 61.62 -58.98
N THR A 3 -6.78 62.27 -57.92
CA THR A 3 -7.73 62.95 -56.99
C THR A 3 -8.40 61.99 -56.02
N ARG A 4 -8.07 62.26 -54.77
CA ARG A 4 -8.60 61.63 -53.53
C ARG A 4 -10.04 62.08 -53.25
N ALA A 5 -10.84 61.18 -52.73
CA ALA A 5 -12.01 61.55 -51.95
C ALA A 5 -11.99 60.82 -50.62
N ALA A 6 -11.91 61.55 -49.55
CA ALA A 6 -12.06 61.06 -48.17
C ALA A 6 -13.54 61.12 -47.79
N VAL A 7 -14.04 60.01 -47.25
CA VAL A 7 -15.35 60.01 -46.58
C VAL A 7 -15.11 59.76 -45.09
N LEU A 8 -15.43 60.78 -44.29
CA LEU A 8 -15.54 60.67 -42.85
C LEU A 8 -16.87 60.03 -42.49
N CYS A 9 -16.84 58.87 -41.78
CA CYS A 9 -17.96 58.34 -41.03
C CYS A 9 -17.64 58.43 -39.56
N GLY A 10 -18.35 59.27 -38.85
CA GLY A 10 -18.31 59.34 -37.42
C GLY A 10 -19.00 58.13 -36.77
N ALA A 11 -18.31 57.46 -35.88
CA ALA A 11 -18.86 56.41 -35.05
C ALA A 11 -19.10 56.96 -33.63
N ALA A 12 -20.37 57.06 -33.26
CA ALA A 12 -20.78 57.36 -31.88
C ALA A 12 -20.45 56.13 -30.98
N ALA A 13 -19.58 56.31 -30.02
CA ALA A 13 -19.31 55.32 -28.99
C ALA A 13 -20.40 55.40 -27.91
N VAL A 14 -21.26 54.40 -27.87
CA VAL A 14 -22.17 54.16 -26.73
C VAL A 14 -21.38 53.38 -25.68
N ALA A 15 -21.00 54.03 -24.59
CA ALA A 15 -20.40 53.41 -23.42
C ALA A 15 -21.47 52.63 -22.64
N LEU A 16 -21.56 51.32 -22.79
CA LEU A 16 -22.28 50.44 -21.86
C LEU A 16 -21.38 50.22 -20.64
N ALA A 17 -21.67 50.92 -19.54
CA ALA A 17 -21.13 50.62 -18.23
C ALA A 17 -21.75 49.28 -17.72
N GLY A 18 -21.15 48.18 -18.04
CA GLY A 18 -21.42 46.87 -17.43
C GLY A 18 -20.80 46.85 -16.04
N SER A 19 -21.60 46.95 -15.00
CA SER A 19 -21.19 46.67 -13.62
C SER A 19 -20.83 45.20 -13.50
N LEU A 20 -19.54 44.89 -13.56
CA LEU A 20 -18.98 43.63 -13.12
C LEU A 20 -19.15 43.54 -11.61
N THR A 21 -20.22 42.93 -11.14
CA THR A 21 -20.29 42.45 -9.76
C THR A 21 -19.24 41.36 -9.62
N ALA A 22 -18.11 41.73 -9.02
CA ALA A 22 -17.13 40.76 -8.55
C ALA A 22 -17.83 39.81 -7.57
N VAL A 23 -18.02 38.56 -7.94
CA VAL A 23 -18.35 37.49 -7.00
C VAL A 23 -17.16 37.44 -6.03
N PRO A 24 -17.37 37.65 -4.72
CA PRO A 24 -16.26 37.48 -3.79
C PRO A 24 -15.81 36.05 -3.88
N ALA A 25 -14.53 35.83 -4.22
CA ALA A 25 -13.88 34.55 -4.00
C ALA A 25 -14.12 34.22 -2.52
N GLU A 26 -14.79 33.09 -2.25
CA GLU A 26 -14.89 32.61 -0.89
C GLU A 26 -13.47 32.50 -0.35
N ALA A 27 -13.11 33.47 0.47
CA ALA A 27 -11.91 33.45 1.25
C ALA A 27 -11.99 32.16 2.10
N ASN A 28 -11.01 31.31 2.00
CA ASN A 28 -10.82 30.16 2.87
C ASN A 28 -11.14 30.60 4.30
N ALA A 29 -12.22 30.06 4.87
CA ALA A 29 -12.55 30.31 6.26
C ALA A 29 -11.29 29.98 7.09
N PRO A 30 -10.89 30.80 8.05
CA PRO A 30 -9.70 30.54 8.83
C PRO A 30 -9.89 29.21 9.51
N HIS A 31 -9.01 28.24 9.19
CA HIS A 31 -8.96 26.97 9.89
C HIS A 31 -8.87 27.29 11.38
N SER A 32 -9.79 26.76 12.18
CA SER A 32 -9.75 26.88 13.62
C SER A 32 -8.39 26.39 14.10
N THR A 33 -7.50 27.30 14.47
CA THR A 33 -6.13 27.01 14.91
C THR A 33 -6.06 26.66 16.39
N GLY A 34 -7.21 26.49 17.04
CA GLY A 34 -7.27 26.05 18.44
C GLY A 34 -6.84 24.60 18.59
N PRO A 35 -6.14 24.24 19.69
CA PRO A 35 -5.80 22.85 19.94
C PRO A 35 -7.09 22.03 20.09
N LEU A 36 -7.16 20.89 19.34
CA LEU A 36 -8.25 19.93 19.50
C LEU A 36 -8.35 19.50 20.98
N ARG A 37 -9.54 19.58 21.58
CA ARG A 37 -9.77 19.09 22.94
C ARG A 37 -9.97 17.59 22.90
N LEU A 38 -8.88 16.83 22.80
CA LEU A 38 -8.88 15.37 22.71
C LEU A 38 -8.75 14.77 24.11
N ALA A 39 -9.55 13.74 24.39
CA ALA A 39 -9.38 12.92 25.58
C ALA A 39 -8.08 12.10 25.48
N LYS A 40 -7.37 11.92 26.59
CA LYS A 40 -6.25 10.99 26.64
C LYS A 40 -6.75 9.56 26.40
N PRO A 41 -6.01 8.72 25.63
CA PRO A 41 -6.39 7.33 25.41
C PRO A 41 -6.47 6.55 26.73
N GLY A 42 -7.59 5.89 26.97
CA GLY A 42 -7.82 5.03 28.14
C GLY A 42 -7.31 3.61 27.86
N TRP A 43 -6.03 3.37 28.07
CA TRP A 43 -5.39 2.10 27.77
C TRP A 43 -5.90 0.94 28.63
N LYS A 44 -6.24 -0.19 27.99
CA LYS A 44 -6.66 -1.44 28.63
C LYS A 44 -5.86 -2.59 28.04
N LYS A 45 -5.58 -3.64 28.82
CA LYS A 45 -4.93 -4.85 28.31
C LYS A 45 -5.80 -5.48 27.21
N CYS A 46 -5.18 -5.78 26.07
CA CYS A 46 -5.80 -6.47 24.94
C CYS A 46 -4.82 -7.44 24.26
N GLY A 47 -3.77 -7.85 25.00
CA GLY A 47 -2.73 -8.72 24.50
C GLY A 47 -3.27 -10.01 23.88
N THR A 48 -2.61 -10.45 22.82
CA THR A 48 -2.81 -11.75 22.18
C THR A 48 -1.79 -12.76 22.70
N THR A 49 -1.92 -14.03 22.32
CA THR A 49 -0.90 -15.04 22.64
C THR A 49 0.47 -14.67 22.05
N ALA A 50 0.50 -14.11 20.84
CA ALA A 50 1.74 -13.65 20.21
C ALA A 50 2.30 -12.39 20.89
N TYR A 51 1.45 -11.42 21.22
CA TYR A 51 1.87 -10.12 21.76
C TYR A 51 1.14 -9.80 23.08
N PRO A 52 1.53 -10.44 24.19
CA PRO A 52 0.81 -10.35 25.47
C PRO A 52 0.89 -8.97 26.15
N LEU A 53 1.83 -8.11 25.75
CA LEU A 53 2.04 -6.78 26.33
C LEU A 53 1.15 -5.70 25.72
N LEU A 54 0.40 -6.00 24.66
CA LEU A 54 -0.46 -5.03 23.98
C LEU A 54 -1.53 -4.47 24.92
N GLN A 55 -1.70 -3.17 24.84
CA GLN A 55 -2.79 -2.41 25.42
C GLN A 55 -3.55 -1.71 24.30
N CYS A 56 -4.88 -1.68 24.39
CA CYS A 56 -5.74 -1.04 23.39
C CYS A 56 -6.47 0.17 23.99
N ALA A 57 -6.78 1.12 23.11
CA ALA A 57 -7.59 2.29 23.42
C ALA A 57 -8.38 2.71 22.19
N SER A 58 -9.28 3.66 22.36
CA SER A 58 -9.94 4.34 21.26
C SER A 58 -9.77 5.86 21.42
N LEU A 59 -9.75 6.56 20.28
CA LEU A 59 -9.63 8.01 20.21
C LEU A 59 -10.70 8.56 19.25
N LYS A 60 -11.54 9.46 19.74
CA LYS A 60 -12.46 10.20 18.88
C LYS A 60 -11.72 11.37 18.24
N VAL A 61 -11.86 11.48 16.92
CA VAL A 61 -11.28 12.58 16.12
C VAL A 61 -12.36 13.16 15.19
N PRO A 62 -12.23 14.39 14.72
CA PRO A 62 -13.18 14.95 13.76
C PRO A 62 -13.23 14.13 12.47
N LEU A 63 -14.42 13.91 11.91
CA LEU A 63 -14.57 13.41 10.55
C LEU A 63 -13.95 14.40 9.56
N ASP A 64 -14.30 15.67 9.72
CA ASP A 64 -13.75 16.80 8.98
C ASP A 64 -12.88 17.65 9.93
N HIS A 65 -11.57 17.64 9.71
CA HIS A 65 -10.63 18.41 10.53
C HIS A 65 -10.77 19.92 10.36
N ALA A 66 -11.41 20.39 9.28
CA ALA A 66 -11.78 21.81 9.11
C ALA A 66 -13.00 22.20 9.97
N ASN A 67 -13.79 21.21 10.41
CA ASN A 67 -14.95 21.40 11.30
C ASN A 67 -14.84 20.50 12.54
N PRO A 68 -13.96 20.83 13.49
CA PRO A 68 -13.61 19.93 14.60
C PRO A 68 -14.75 19.65 15.57
N ASP A 69 -15.75 20.50 15.65
CA ASP A 69 -16.95 20.34 16.49
C ASP A 69 -18.07 19.54 15.78
N GLY A 70 -17.85 19.15 14.52
CA GLY A 70 -18.79 18.39 13.72
C GLY A 70 -18.83 16.90 14.06
N ARG A 71 -19.16 16.07 13.06
CA ARG A 71 -19.20 14.62 13.21
C ARG A 71 -17.82 14.06 13.55
N GLN A 72 -17.82 12.99 14.36
CA GLN A 72 -16.60 12.33 14.83
C GLN A 72 -16.48 10.94 14.24
N VAL A 73 -15.25 10.49 14.06
CA VAL A 73 -14.86 9.09 13.86
C VAL A 73 -14.08 8.60 15.07
N THR A 74 -14.03 7.29 15.27
CA THR A 74 -13.29 6.68 16.38
C THR A 74 -12.15 5.87 15.82
N LEU A 75 -10.92 6.23 16.13
CA LEU A 75 -9.73 5.47 15.80
C LEU A 75 -9.49 4.40 16.86
N ALA A 76 -9.14 3.20 16.42
CA ALA A 76 -8.63 2.15 17.28
C ALA A 76 -7.10 2.30 17.39
N LEU A 77 -6.60 2.18 18.63
CA LEU A 77 -5.18 2.32 18.95
C LEU A 77 -4.71 1.09 19.73
N SER A 78 -3.46 0.72 19.51
CA SER A 78 -2.75 -0.23 20.36
C SER A 78 -1.43 0.36 20.85
N ARG A 79 -0.88 -0.21 21.94
CA ARG A 79 0.39 0.21 22.50
C ARG A 79 1.15 -0.94 23.14
N VAL A 80 2.48 -0.99 22.92
CA VAL A 80 3.42 -1.63 23.82
C VAL A 80 4.15 -0.51 24.57
N PRO A 81 3.98 -0.39 25.90
CA PRO A 81 4.53 0.72 26.66
C PRO A 81 6.06 0.58 26.82
N HIS A 82 6.76 1.72 26.85
CA HIS A 82 8.19 1.77 27.20
C HIS A 82 8.42 1.23 28.62
N THR A 83 9.62 0.70 28.85
CA THR A 83 10.05 0.16 30.15
C THR A 83 11.37 0.75 30.64
N ALA A 84 12.16 1.38 29.75
CA ALA A 84 13.40 2.03 30.11
C ALA A 84 13.16 3.40 30.77
N ALA A 85 14.08 3.82 31.62
CA ALA A 85 14.08 5.17 32.20
C ALA A 85 14.26 6.26 31.12
N THR A 86 15.03 5.96 30.06
CA THR A 86 15.17 6.84 28.91
C THR A 86 13.97 6.67 28.00
N PHE A 87 13.14 7.69 27.88
CA PHE A 87 11.98 7.69 27.01
C PHE A 87 12.21 8.52 25.75
N GLN A 88 12.14 7.88 24.58
CA GLN A 88 12.35 8.49 23.27
C GLN A 88 11.07 9.05 22.64
N GLY A 89 9.93 8.90 23.32
CA GLY A 89 8.61 9.32 22.84
C GLY A 89 7.82 8.19 22.16
N PRO A 90 6.60 8.47 21.69
CA PRO A 90 5.82 7.48 20.94
C PRO A 90 6.45 7.21 19.57
N LEU A 91 6.48 5.92 19.18
CA LEU A 91 6.81 5.43 17.85
C LEU A 91 5.52 4.89 17.21
N LEU A 92 4.93 5.68 16.32
CA LEU A 92 3.75 5.26 15.57
C LEU A 92 4.17 4.34 14.43
N VAL A 93 3.47 3.23 14.25
CA VAL A 93 3.77 2.25 13.19
C VAL A 93 2.56 2.08 12.28
N ASN A 94 2.81 1.91 10.96
CA ASN A 94 1.76 1.73 9.97
C ASN A 94 2.17 0.69 8.92
N PRO A 95 1.34 -0.34 8.65
CA PRO A 95 1.65 -1.42 7.71
C PRO A 95 1.53 -1.02 6.24
N GLY A 96 0.79 0.03 5.93
CA GLY A 96 0.52 0.44 4.55
C GLY A 96 -0.82 -0.04 4.03
N GLY A 97 -0.84 -0.52 2.83
CA GLY A 97 -2.00 -0.85 2.01
C GLY A 97 -2.18 0.19 0.88
N PRO A 98 -2.99 1.27 1.04
CA PRO A 98 -3.78 1.70 2.21
C PRO A 98 -4.85 0.69 2.62
N GLY A 99 -5.29 0.77 3.87
CA GLY A 99 -6.34 -0.11 4.40
C GLY A 99 -5.83 -1.24 5.30
N GLY A 100 -4.51 -1.40 5.47
CA GLY A 100 -3.94 -2.34 6.43
C GLY A 100 -4.22 -1.93 7.89
N ASP A 101 -4.65 -2.90 8.71
CA ASP A 101 -4.86 -2.73 10.13
C ASP A 101 -3.52 -2.69 10.90
N GLY A 102 -3.38 -1.70 11.77
CA GLY A 102 -2.09 -1.39 12.41
C GLY A 102 -1.95 -1.89 13.85
N LEU A 103 -3.01 -2.41 14.47
CA LEU A 103 -2.98 -2.71 15.92
C LEU A 103 -1.95 -3.77 16.29
N THR A 104 -1.87 -4.85 15.52
CA THR A 104 -0.95 -5.96 15.78
C THR A 104 0.50 -5.60 15.44
N LEU A 105 0.71 -4.71 14.47
CA LEU A 105 2.04 -4.27 14.06
C LEU A 105 2.85 -3.64 15.21
N ALA A 106 2.20 -2.96 16.15
CA ALA A 106 2.90 -2.43 17.32
C ALA A 106 3.55 -3.53 18.17
N GLY A 107 2.86 -4.67 18.32
CA GLY A 107 3.40 -5.84 19.01
C GLY A 107 4.60 -6.43 18.28
N PHE A 108 4.45 -6.64 16.98
CA PHE A 108 5.51 -7.17 16.12
C PHE A 108 6.78 -6.28 16.15
N VAL A 109 6.62 -4.98 15.93
CA VAL A 109 7.77 -4.04 15.93
C VAL A 109 8.45 -3.99 17.29
N ALA A 110 7.68 -3.98 18.39
CA ALA A 110 8.24 -3.97 19.75
C ALA A 110 9.00 -5.26 20.08
N ASP A 111 8.55 -6.40 19.57
CA ASP A 111 9.19 -7.71 19.83
C ASP A 111 10.40 -7.96 18.92
N SER A 112 10.36 -7.44 17.67
CA SER A 112 11.42 -7.64 16.66
C SER A 112 12.59 -6.68 16.82
N LEU A 113 12.38 -5.49 17.38
CA LEU A 113 13.48 -4.57 17.69
C LEU A 113 14.39 -5.12 18.81
N PRO A 114 15.70 -4.76 18.83
CA PRO A 114 16.54 -5.02 20.00
C PRO A 114 15.85 -4.51 21.27
N LYS A 115 15.86 -5.34 22.34
CA LYS A 115 15.09 -5.06 23.58
C LYS A 115 15.42 -3.70 24.20
N GLU A 116 16.68 -3.31 24.18
CA GLU A 116 17.17 -2.02 24.67
C GLU A 116 16.68 -0.84 23.84
N VAL A 117 16.37 -1.03 22.56
CA VAL A 117 15.78 -0.02 21.67
C VAL A 117 14.28 0.05 21.90
N ALA A 118 13.58 -1.09 21.81
CA ALA A 118 12.13 -1.16 22.01
C ALA A 118 11.71 -0.58 23.36
N ALA A 119 12.47 -0.90 24.44
CA ALA A 119 12.20 -0.44 25.80
C ALA A 119 12.15 1.09 25.94
N GLN A 120 12.72 1.86 25.00
CA GLN A 120 12.76 3.33 25.04
C GLN A 120 11.54 4.00 24.40
N TYR A 121 10.62 3.24 23.79
CA TYR A 121 9.49 3.75 23.03
C TYR A 121 8.16 3.26 23.58
N ASP A 122 7.15 4.11 23.57
CA ASP A 122 5.77 3.64 23.45
C ASP A 122 5.55 3.29 21.98
N VAL A 123 5.54 1.99 21.62
CA VAL A 123 5.26 1.58 20.24
C VAL A 123 3.75 1.56 20.04
N ILE A 124 3.27 2.44 19.17
CA ILE A 124 1.84 2.72 18.95
C ILE A 124 1.39 2.21 17.59
N GLY A 125 0.49 1.25 17.56
CA GLY A 125 -0.28 0.87 16.39
C GLY A 125 -1.60 1.64 16.33
N PHE A 126 -2.10 1.84 15.14
CA PHE A 126 -3.41 2.44 14.93
C PHE A 126 -4.04 1.93 13.64
N ASP A 127 -5.35 1.75 13.68
CA ASP A 127 -6.13 1.55 12.47
C ASP A 127 -6.53 2.93 11.96
N PRO A 128 -6.12 3.33 10.74
CA PRO A 128 -6.57 4.58 10.15
C PRO A 128 -8.09 4.67 10.10
N ARG A 129 -8.63 5.87 9.84
CA ARG A 129 -10.07 6.09 9.68
C ARG A 129 -10.68 5.12 8.68
N GLY A 130 -11.74 4.43 9.08
CA GLY A 130 -12.44 3.45 8.26
C GLY A 130 -11.86 2.03 8.28
N VAL A 131 -10.63 1.85 8.76
CA VAL A 131 -9.89 0.58 8.77
C VAL A 131 -10.23 -0.25 10.01
N GLY A 132 -10.32 -1.55 9.84
CA GLY A 132 -10.27 -2.55 10.90
C GLY A 132 -11.23 -2.30 12.05
N ALA A 133 -10.70 -2.04 13.26
CA ALA A 133 -11.46 -1.75 14.46
C ALA A 133 -11.86 -0.27 14.60
N SER A 134 -11.38 0.65 13.74
CA SER A 134 -11.82 2.04 13.67
C SER A 134 -13.28 2.15 13.18
N ARG A 135 -14.02 3.14 13.69
CA ARG A 135 -15.47 3.27 13.39
C ARG A 135 -15.85 4.67 12.90
N PRO A 136 -16.76 4.77 11.91
CA PRO A 136 -17.35 3.65 11.16
C PRO A 136 -16.31 2.99 10.25
N ALA A 137 -16.41 1.65 10.05
CA ALA A 137 -15.61 0.93 9.08
C ALA A 137 -16.24 1.05 7.67
N LEU A 138 -15.41 1.01 6.61
CA LEU A 138 -15.91 0.94 5.24
C LEU A 138 -16.09 -0.52 4.81
N ASP A 139 -17.21 -0.75 4.13
CA ASP A 139 -17.56 -2.01 3.50
C ASP A 139 -18.44 -1.70 2.29
N CYS A 140 -17.83 -1.61 1.11
CA CYS A 140 -18.49 -1.15 -0.10
C CYS A 140 -19.36 -2.23 -0.75
N GLU A 141 -18.80 -3.38 -1.03
CA GLU A 141 -19.46 -4.50 -1.70
C GLU A 141 -18.88 -5.83 -1.20
N PRO A 142 -19.44 -6.42 -0.11
CA PRO A 142 -18.97 -7.68 0.42
C PRO A 142 -18.96 -8.78 -0.62
N GLY A 143 -17.88 -9.55 -0.67
CA GLY A 143 -17.72 -10.64 -1.63
C GLY A 143 -17.42 -10.18 -3.05
N TYR A 144 -16.98 -8.94 -3.25
CA TYR A 144 -16.58 -8.42 -4.57
C TYR A 144 -15.56 -9.32 -5.28
N PHE A 145 -14.66 -9.93 -4.55
CA PHE A 145 -13.66 -10.88 -5.05
C PHE A 145 -14.12 -12.35 -5.02
N GLY A 146 -15.40 -12.62 -4.74
CA GLY A 146 -15.92 -13.97 -4.75
C GLY A 146 -15.64 -14.70 -6.08
N PRO A 147 -15.11 -15.96 -6.04
CA PRO A 147 -14.82 -16.71 -7.25
C PRO A 147 -16.13 -17.26 -7.91
N VAL A 148 -16.20 -17.47 -9.25
CA VAL A 148 -15.14 -17.22 -10.23
C VAL A 148 -15.43 -15.89 -10.89
N ARG A 149 -14.41 -15.04 -11.00
CA ARG A 149 -14.54 -13.75 -11.67
C ARG A 149 -14.34 -13.89 -13.18
N PRO A 150 -14.78 -12.91 -13.98
CA PRO A 150 -14.41 -12.83 -15.40
C PRO A 150 -12.88 -12.86 -15.56
N ASP A 151 -12.40 -13.39 -16.69
CA ASP A 151 -10.96 -13.32 -17.01
C ASP A 151 -10.47 -11.86 -16.88
N SER A 152 -9.34 -11.67 -16.23
CA SER A 152 -8.72 -10.36 -16.09
C SER A 152 -8.33 -9.77 -17.45
N VAL A 153 -7.81 -10.59 -18.38
CA VAL A 153 -7.45 -10.13 -19.73
C VAL A 153 -8.71 -9.94 -20.56
N PRO A 154 -9.07 -8.69 -20.92
CA PRO A 154 -10.29 -8.38 -21.66
C PRO A 154 -10.13 -8.70 -23.16
N SER A 155 -9.94 -9.98 -23.48
CA SER A 155 -9.73 -10.46 -24.85
C SER A 155 -10.97 -10.35 -25.73
N THR A 156 -12.17 -10.19 -25.13
CA THR A 156 -13.43 -9.99 -25.84
C THR A 156 -14.18 -8.78 -25.27
N PRO A 157 -15.06 -8.15 -26.08
CA PRO A 157 -15.92 -7.06 -25.59
C PRO A 157 -16.83 -7.49 -24.42
N GLU A 158 -17.22 -8.77 -24.35
CA GLU A 158 -18.05 -9.32 -23.28
C GLU A 158 -17.30 -9.34 -21.96
N THR A 159 -16.05 -9.82 -21.97
CA THR A 159 -15.17 -9.87 -20.78
C THR A 159 -14.89 -8.46 -20.28
N GLU A 160 -14.59 -7.52 -21.19
CA GLU A 160 -14.37 -6.11 -20.82
C GLU A 160 -15.60 -5.49 -20.17
N ARG A 161 -16.79 -5.69 -20.79
CA ARG A 161 -18.06 -5.18 -20.23
C ARG A 161 -18.36 -5.77 -18.86
N ALA A 162 -18.11 -7.07 -18.65
CA ALA A 162 -18.35 -7.72 -17.37
C ALA A 162 -17.46 -7.12 -16.25
N ASN A 163 -16.18 -6.93 -16.52
CA ASN A 163 -15.26 -6.31 -15.56
C ASN A 163 -15.60 -4.84 -15.31
N LEU A 164 -15.95 -4.07 -16.35
CA LEU A 164 -16.41 -2.69 -16.19
C LEU A 164 -17.68 -2.58 -15.35
N ALA A 165 -18.63 -3.50 -15.54
CA ALA A 165 -19.86 -3.53 -14.73
C ALA A 165 -19.55 -3.77 -13.26
N ARG A 166 -18.60 -4.66 -12.95
CA ARG A 166 -18.12 -4.91 -11.58
C ARG A 166 -17.50 -3.67 -10.97
N ALA A 167 -16.55 -3.01 -11.66
CA ALA A 167 -15.91 -1.79 -11.18
C ALA A 167 -16.92 -0.66 -10.89
N LYS A 168 -17.91 -0.47 -11.78
CA LYS A 168 -19.01 0.48 -11.59
C LYS A 168 -19.89 0.12 -10.40
N SER A 169 -20.22 -1.18 -10.22
CA SER A 169 -21.02 -1.68 -9.10
C SER A 169 -20.35 -1.38 -7.77
N PHE A 170 -19.04 -1.64 -7.68
CA PHE A 170 -18.25 -1.35 -6.47
C PHE A 170 -18.29 0.14 -6.10
N ALA A 171 -17.95 1.03 -7.04
CA ALA A 171 -17.98 2.48 -6.81
C ALA A 171 -19.38 2.96 -6.40
N ALA A 172 -20.44 2.45 -7.05
CA ALA A 172 -21.82 2.73 -6.70
C ALA A 172 -22.19 2.16 -5.31
N GLY A 173 -21.69 0.99 -4.93
CA GLY A 173 -21.86 0.37 -3.62
C GLY A 173 -21.29 1.25 -2.51
N CYS A 174 -20.03 1.72 -2.67
CA CYS A 174 -19.41 2.67 -1.77
C CYS A 174 -20.25 3.95 -1.62
N THR A 175 -20.72 4.51 -2.73
CA THR A 175 -21.55 5.73 -2.74
C THR A 175 -22.83 5.55 -1.93
N ARG A 176 -23.56 4.46 -2.17
CA ARG A 176 -24.84 4.21 -1.47
C ARG A 176 -24.67 4.01 0.03
N LYS A 177 -23.65 3.27 0.45
CA LYS A 177 -23.45 2.93 1.86
C LYS A 177 -22.70 4.04 2.64
N HIS A 178 -21.70 4.63 2.03
CA HIS A 178 -20.71 5.45 2.72
C HIS A 178 -20.47 6.82 2.08
N GLY A 179 -21.32 7.26 1.15
CA GLY A 179 -21.13 8.51 0.40
C GLY A 179 -20.79 9.73 1.26
N HIS A 180 -21.30 9.79 2.49
CA HIS A 180 -21.02 10.87 3.44
C HIS A 180 -19.63 10.77 4.13
N LEU A 181 -18.95 9.61 4.04
CA LEU A 181 -17.61 9.40 4.58
C LEU A 181 -16.53 9.55 3.50
N LEU A 182 -16.82 9.15 2.27
CA LEU A 182 -15.85 9.10 1.17
C LEU A 182 -15.06 10.40 0.96
N PRO A 183 -15.62 11.62 1.13
CA PRO A 183 -14.85 12.86 1.01
C PRO A 183 -13.73 13.02 2.04
N TYR A 184 -13.74 12.22 3.10
CA TYR A 184 -12.82 12.31 4.23
C TYR A 184 -11.95 11.06 4.43
N ILE A 185 -12.00 10.10 3.49
CA ILE A 185 -11.14 8.92 3.48
C ILE A 185 -10.01 9.16 2.47
N ASP A 186 -8.94 9.75 2.96
CA ASP A 186 -7.79 10.20 2.16
C ASP A 186 -6.53 10.32 3.04
N THR A 187 -5.36 10.41 2.41
CA THR A 187 -4.07 10.53 3.10
C THR A 187 -3.93 11.80 3.93
N ILE A 188 -4.48 12.93 3.47
CA ILE A 188 -4.40 14.21 4.22
C ILE A 188 -5.19 14.10 5.53
N SER A 189 -6.41 13.56 5.45
CA SER A 189 -7.25 13.32 6.62
C SER A 189 -6.59 12.34 7.60
N ALA A 190 -5.97 11.26 7.10
CA ALA A 190 -5.22 10.31 7.92
C ALA A 190 -3.97 10.94 8.57
N ALA A 191 -3.28 11.85 7.88
CA ALA A 191 -2.15 12.61 8.45
C ALA A 191 -2.62 13.57 9.57
N HIS A 192 -3.78 14.18 9.42
CA HIS A 192 -4.39 14.96 10.50
C HIS A 192 -4.79 14.09 11.70
N ASP A 193 -5.20 12.83 11.47
CA ASP A 193 -5.45 11.87 12.55
C ASP A 193 -4.17 11.52 13.31
N ILE A 194 -3.03 11.37 12.62
CA ILE A 194 -1.73 11.18 13.28
C ILE A 194 -1.40 12.38 14.18
N GLU A 195 -1.68 13.60 13.73
CA GLU A 195 -1.51 14.80 14.57
C GLU A 195 -2.45 14.78 15.80
N ALA A 196 -3.69 14.34 15.61
CA ALA A 196 -4.64 14.18 16.73
C ALA A 196 -4.16 13.10 17.72
N ILE A 197 -3.63 11.97 17.25
CA ILE A 197 -3.02 10.94 18.12
C ILE A 197 -1.84 11.55 18.91
N ARG A 198 -0.93 12.29 18.24
CA ARG A 198 0.18 12.95 18.92
C ARG A 198 -0.31 13.88 20.04
N GLN A 199 -1.33 14.69 19.78
CA GLN A 199 -1.90 15.62 20.77
C GLN A 199 -2.55 14.87 21.94
N ALA A 200 -3.33 13.82 21.66
CA ALA A 200 -3.99 12.98 22.69
C ALA A 200 -2.96 12.28 23.59
N LEU A 201 -1.81 11.88 23.05
CA LEU A 201 -0.68 11.33 23.79
C LEU A 201 0.09 12.39 24.60
N GLY A 202 -0.17 13.69 24.39
CA GLY A 202 0.56 14.79 25.03
C GLY A 202 2.01 14.92 24.53
N ALA A 203 2.35 14.31 23.41
CA ALA A 203 3.70 14.31 22.88
C ALA A 203 4.04 15.60 22.11
N LYS A 204 5.23 16.20 22.36
CA LYS A 204 5.68 17.35 21.59
C LYS A 204 6.00 16.98 20.14
N LYS A 205 6.62 15.81 19.94
CA LYS A 205 7.00 15.20 18.66
C LYS A 205 6.71 13.72 18.70
N ILE A 206 6.55 13.11 17.53
CA ILE A 206 6.46 11.65 17.37
C ILE A 206 7.65 11.10 16.62
N ASN A 207 7.88 9.81 16.78
CA ASN A 207 8.63 8.98 15.85
C ASN A 207 7.62 8.21 15.00
N TYR A 208 7.96 7.93 13.76
CA TYR A 208 7.08 7.22 12.85
C TYR A 208 7.85 6.18 12.07
N PHE A 209 7.25 5.01 11.87
CA PHE A 209 7.79 3.94 11.07
C PHE A 209 6.67 3.37 10.18
N GLY A 210 6.81 3.53 8.88
CA GLY A 210 5.83 3.07 7.88
C GLY A 210 6.44 2.15 6.86
N TYR A 211 5.67 1.12 6.51
CA TYR A 211 5.92 0.23 5.39
C TYR A 211 5.01 0.60 4.22
N SER A 212 5.49 0.43 2.98
CA SER A 212 4.64 0.53 1.79
C SER A 212 3.90 1.88 1.69
N TYR A 213 2.58 1.89 1.49
CA TYR A 213 1.76 3.11 1.57
C TYR A 213 2.01 3.89 2.87
N GLY A 214 2.33 3.22 3.99
CA GLY A 214 2.70 3.89 5.23
C GLY A 214 3.88 4.85 5.08
N THR A 215 4.74 4.65 4.08
CA THR A 215 5.84 5.58 3.75
C THR A 215 5.30 6.89 3.17
N TYR A 216 4.32 6.81 2.27
CA TYR A 216 3.65 7.99 1.73
C TYR A 216 2.84 8.74 2.80
N LEU A 217 2.10 8.02 3.66
CA LEU A 217 1.39 8.60 4.79
C LEU A 217 2.35 9.31 5.76
N GLY A 218 3.49 8.68 6.10
CA GLY A 218 4.53 9.26 6.95
C GLY A 218 5.17 10.50 6.35
N ALA A 219 5.48 10.47 5.05
CA ALA A 219 6.02 11.60 4.30
C ALA A 219 4.99 12.75 4.20
N ALA A 220 3.72 12.44 3.96
CA ALA A 220 2.63 13.42 3.97
C ALA A 220 2.46 14.09 5.34
N TYR A 221 2.47 13.30 6.43
CA TYR A 221 2.46 13.84 7.79
C TYR A 221 3.66 14.78 8.03
N ALA A 222 4.87 14.34 7.64
CA ALA A 222 6.08 15.14 7.79
C ALA A 222 6.04 16.42 6.95
N GLY A 223 5.43 16.39 5.76
CA GLY A 223 5.19 17.56 4.92
C GLY A 223 4.26 18.58 5.58
N LEU A 224 3.17 18.10 6.17
CA LEU A 224 2.16 18.94 6.85
C LEU A 224 2.64 19.43 8.23
N TYR A 225 3.38 18.60 8.98
CA TYR A 225 3.77 18.85 10.36
C TYR A 225 5.26 18.67 10.63
N PRO A 226 6.18 19.32 9.88
CA PRO A 226 7.62 19.06 9.98
C PRO A 226 8.19 19.28 11.37
N GLN A 227 7.62 20.22 12.14
CA GLN A 227 8.07 20.53 13.51
C GLN A 227 7.64 19.46 14.54
N ARG A 228 6.77 18.51 14.14
CA ARG A 228 6.23 17.46 15.01
C ARG A 228 6.95 16.12 14.84
N VAL A 229 7.85 16.02 13.86
CA VAL A 229 8.65 14.83 13.60
C VAL A 229 9.93 14.85 14.42
N ARG A 230 10.25 13.73 15.09
CA ARG A 230 11.53 13.49 15.75
C ARG A 230 12.39 12.51 14.97
N ARG A 231 11.84 11.36 14.59
CA ARG A 231 12.45 10.36 13.69
C ARG A 231 11.43 9.86 12.69
N LEU A 232 11.88 9.53 11.50
CA LEU A 232 11.02 9.04 10.42
C LEU A 232 11.73 7.89 9.71
N VAL A 233 11.15 6.69 9.78
CA VAL A 233 11.61 5.48 9.09
C VAL A 233 10.59 5.13 8.01
N LEU A 234 11.05 4.92 6.79
CA LEU A 234 10.24 4.59 5.63
C LEU A 234 10.84 3.37 4.94
N ASP A 235 10.12 2.25 4.94
CA ASP A 235 10.57 0.98 4.37
C ASP A 235 9.70 0.56 3.20
N SER A 236 10.30 0.21 2.07
CA SER A 236 9.61 -0.12 0.82
C SER A 236 8.78 1.07 0.34
N VAL A 237 9.50 2.06 -0.16
CA VAL A 237 9.06 3.45 -0.30
C VAL A 237 8.22 3.67 -1.55
N VAL A 238 7.02 4.21 -1.37
CA VAL A 238 6.16 4.69 -2.48
C VAL A 238 6.80 5.90 -3.14
N ASP A 239 6.81 5.94 -4.48
CA ASP A 239 7.16 7.15 -5.23
C ASP A 239 6.08 8.23 -5.03
N PRO A 240 6.38 9.34 -4.35
CA PRO A 240 5.39 10.36 -4.07
C PRO A 240 5.03 11.22 -5.29
N THR A 241 5.76 11.08 -6.40
CA THR A 241 5.53 11.86 -7.62
C THR A 241 4.60 11.16 -8.61
N ASP A 242 4.41 9.84 -8.45
CA ASP A 242 3.65 8.99 -9.37
C ASP A 242 2.26 8.56 -8.85
N VAL A 243 1.93 8.98 -7.61
CA VAL A 243 0.66 8.57 -6.99
C VAL A 243 -0.55 9.06 -7.79
N TRP A 244 -1.51 8.19 -8.21
CA TRP A 244 -1.45 6.73 -8.03
C TRP A 244 -1.48 5.99 -9.36
N TYR A 245 -2.09 6.58 -10.41
CA TYR A 245 -2.32 5.91 -11.69
C TYR A 245 -1.02 5.44 -12.35
N THR A 246 -0.03 6.33 -12.41
CA THR A 246 1.28 6.01 -13.00
C THR A 246 2.02 4.98 -12.14
N ALA A 247 1.99 5.10 -10.81
CA ALA A 247 2.60 4.14 -9.91
C ALA A 247 2.07 2.71 -10.14
N ASN A 248 0.76 2.54 -10.37
CA ASN A 248 0.18 1.23 -10.64
C ASN A 248 0.64 0.64 -11.99
N LEU A 249 0.80 1.47 -13.02
CA LEU A 249 1.37 1.01 -14.30
C LEU A 249 2.86 0.61 -14.16
N ASN A 250 3.63 1.34 -13.33
CA ASN A 250 5.02 0.99 -13.05
C ASN A 250 5.13 -0.32 -12.25
N GLN A 251 4.22 -0.56 -11.30
CA GLN A 251 4.13 -1.83 -10.58
C GLN A 251 3.93 -3.03 -11.50
N ASP A 252 3.15 -2.90 -12.58
CA ASP A 252 2.89 -4.01 -13.50
C ASP A 252 4.19 -4.58 -14.09
N HIS A 253 5.13 -3.72 -14.45
CA HIS A 253 6.46 -4.14 -14.93
C HIS A 253 7.26 -4.84 -13.82
N ALA A 254 7.30 -4.26 -12.63
CA ALA A 254 8.03 -4.82 -11.50
C ALA A 254 7.43 -6.15 -11.02
N PHE A 255 6.10 -6.31 -10.98
CA PHE A 255 5.44 -7.57 -10.70
C PHE A 255 5.77 -8.65 -11.73
N ASN A 256 5.83 -8.27 -13.00
CA ASN A 256 6.20 -9.20 -14.06
C ASN A 256 7.65 -9.68 -13.93
N ASP A 257 8.57 -8.78 -13.57
CA ASP A 257 9.97 -9.15 -13.32
C ASP A 257 10.10 -10.09 -12.12
N ARG A 258 9.33 -9.87 -11.04
CA ARG A 258 9.29 -10.81 -9.91
C ARG A 258 8.67 -12.14 -10.26
N HIS A 259 7.64 -12.16 -11.12
CA HIS A 259 7.09 -13.40 -11.65
C HIS A 259 8.15 -14.19 -12.43
N ARG A 260 8.91 -13.53 -13.31
CA ARG A 260 10.03 -14.16 -14.04
C ARG A 260 11.13 -14.65 -13.10
N ALA A 261 11.44 -13.89 -12.05
CA ALA A 261 12.39 -14.34 -11.03
C ALA A 261 11.91 -15.64 -10.33
N PHE A 262 10.60 -15.72 -10.03
CA PHE A 262 9.99 -16.96 -9.52
C PHE A 262 10.08 -18.11 -10.54
N MET A 263 9.79 -17.89 -11.82
CA MET A 263 9.93 -18.92 -12.86
C MET A 263 11.38 -19.40 -12.99
N ALA A 264 12.33 -18.49 -12.92
CA ALA A 264 13.76 -18.81 -12.92
C ALA A 264 14.16 -19.63 -11.67
N TRP A 265 13.61 -19.29 -10.51
CA TRP A 265 13.82 -20.09 -9.29
C TRP A 265 13.23 -21.50 -9.44
N VAL A 266 12.02 -21.64 -9.96
CA VAL A 266 11.40 -22.95 -10.25
C VAL A 266 12.27 -23.78 -11.20
N ALA A 267 12.78 -23.16 -12.28
CA ALA A 267 13.65 -23.83 -13.25
C ALA A 267 14.96 -24.33 -12.62
N ARG A 268 15.60 -23.54 -11.75
CA ARG A 268 16.79 -23.97 -10.99
C ARG A 268 16.52 -25.17 -10.07
N HIS A 269 15.27 -25.39 -9.71
CA HIS A 269 14.84 -26.46 -8.80
C HIS A 269 14.05 -27.57 -9.51
N ASP A 270 14.34 -27.80 -10.83
CA ASP A 270 13.66 -28.79 -11.65
C ASP A 270 13.74 -30.23 -11.09
N ALA A 271 14.82 -30.58 -10.42
CA ALA A 271 14.95 -31.88 -9.72
C ALA A 271 13.76 -32.11 -8.75
N ARG A 272 13.19 -31.05 -8.16
CA ARG A 272 12.04 -31.11 -7.27
C ARG A 272 10.71 -30.96 -8.00
N TYR A 273 10.58 -29.93 -8.83
CA TYR A 273 9.29 -29.50 -9.39
C TYR A 273 8.98 -30.14 -10.75
N ARG A 274 10.00 -30.60 -11.49
CA ARG A 274 9.88 -31.26 -12.80
C ARG A 274 9.04 -30.42 -13.80
N LEU A 275 9.31 -29.14 -13.86
CA LEU A 275 8.66 -28.19 -14.78
C LEU A 275 9.58 -27.72 -15.90
N GLY A 276 10.84 -28.21 -15.92
CA GLY A 276 11.88 -27.86 -16.87
C GLY A 276 12.96 -26.96 -16.27
N THR A 277 14.13 -26.96 -16.94
CA THR A 277 15.31 -26.18 -16.52
C THR A 277 15.43 -24.85 -17.25
N ASP A 278 14.54 -24.55 -18.20
CA ASP A 278 14.49 -23.33 -18.98
C ASP A 278 13.42 -22.39 -18.43
N PRO A 279 13.79 -21.24 -17.85
CA PRO A 279 12.83 -20.32 -17.22
C PRO A 279 11.70 -19.85 -18.15
N GLU A 280 12.00 -19.61 -19.43
CA GLU A 280 11.01 -19.13 -20.41
C GLU A 280 9.96 -20.22 -20.71
N LYS A 281 10.38 -21.49 -20.75
CA LYS A 281 9.45 -22.61 -20.93
C LYS A 281 8.63 -22.87 -19.67
N VAL A 282 9.19 -22.66 -18.49
CA VAL A 282 8.44 -22.72 -17.22
C VAL A 282 7.40 -21.61 -17.18
N GLU A 283 7.76 -20.39 -17.58
CA GLU A 283 6.81 -19.26 -17.70
C GLU A 283 5.71 -19.57 -18.71
N ALA A 284 6.05 -20.04 -19.91
CA ALA A 284 5.08 -20.45 -20.92
C ALA A 284 4.12 -21.55 -20.42
N THR A 285 4.62 -22.48 -19.61
CA THR A 285 3.79 -23.53 -18.97
C THR A 285 2.81 -22.92 -17.95
N TRP A 286 3.23 -21.89 -17.20
CA TRP A 286 2.34 -21.18 -16.30
C TRP A 286 1.21 -20.46 -17.05
N TYR A 287 1.52 -19.78 -18.17
CA TYR A 287 0.50 -19.15 -19.01
C TYR A 287 -0.43 -20.17 -19.69
N ALA A 288 0.08 -21.34 -20.06
CA ALA A 288 -0.75 -22.45 -20.56
C ALA A 288 -1.73 -22.94 -19.46
N MET A 289 -1.27 -23.04 -18.21
CA MET A 289 -2.12 -23.35 -17.06
C MET A 289 -3.21 -22.26 -16.90
N ARG A 290 -2.84 -20.97 -16.92
CA ARG A 290 -3.77 -19.84 -16.86
C ARG A 290 -4.86 -19.94 -17.94
N ALA A 291 -4.46 -20.20 -19.19
CA ALA A 291 -5.40 -20.35 -20.31
C ALA A 291 -6.34 -21.56 -20.16
N ALA A 292 -5.88 -22.65 -19.55
CA ALA A 292 -6.71 -23.79 -19.23
C ALA A 292 -7.74 -23.46 -18.12
N LEU A 293 -7.32 -22.74 -17.09
CA LEU A 293 -8.16 -22.33 -15.96
C LEU A 293 -9.21 -21.29 -16.37
N ALA A 294 -8.91 -20.42 -17.32
CA ALA A 294 -9.90 -19.52 -17.92
C ALA A 294 -11.08 -20.27 -18.54
N LYS A 295 -10.85 -21.47 -19.09
CA LYS A 295 -11.87 -22.33 -19.70
C LYS A 295 -12.58 -23.24 -18.70
N LYS A 296 -11.81 -23.75 -17.73
CA LYS A 296 -12.30 -24.70 -16.72
C LYS A 296 -11.63 -24.41 -15.38
N PRO A 297 -12.27 -23.64 -14.49
CA PRO A 297 -11.72 -23.32 -13.19
C PRO A 297 -11.41 -24.57 -12.34
N ALA A 298 -10.27 -24.58 -11.69
CA ALA A 298 -9.86 -25.66 -10.77
C ALA A 298 -10.80 -25.69 -9.56
N GLY A 299 -11.35 -26.86 -9.27
CA GLY A 299 -12.32 -27.06 -8.19
C GLY A 299 -13.57 -26.16 -8.29
N GLY A 300 -13.86 -25.60 -9.48
CA GLY A 300 -14.93 -24.62 -9.67
C GLY A 300 -14.66 -23.27 -8.95
N ARG A 301 -13.43 -22.99 -8.53
CA ARG A 301 -13.07 -21.83 -7.71
C ARG A 301 -11.90 -21.02 -8.25
N VAL A 302 -10.92 -21.64 -8.89
CA VAL A 302 -9.70 -20.98 -9.36
C VAL A 302 -9.73 -20.85 -10.87
N GLY A 303 -10.21 -19.74 -11.37
CA GLY A 303 -10.13 -19.32 -12.77
C GLY A 303 -8.83 -18.59 -13.07
N ALA A 304 -8.79 -17.81 -14.16
CA ALA A 304 -7.60 -17.06 -14.56
C ALA A 304 -7.28 -15.94 -13.57
N ALA A 305 -8.28 -15.15 -13.18
CA ALA A 305 -8.10 -14.04 -12.25
C ALA A 305 -7.72 -14.54 -10.85
N GLU A 306 -8.34 -15.61 -10.36
CA GLU A 306 -7.99 -16.21 -9.07
C GLU A 306 -6.60 -16.85 -9.07
N LEU A 307 -6.12 -17.35 -10.22
CA LEU A 307 -4.74 -17.83 -10.36
C LEU A 307 -3.75 -16.68 -10.16
N GLU A 308 -3.96 -15.56 -10.83
CA GLU A 308 -3.13 -14.37 -10.70
C GLU A 308 -3.10 -13.90 -9.24
N ASP A 309 -4.25 -13.84 -8.56
CA ASP A 309 -4.36 -13.51 -7.14
C ASP A 309 -3.58 -14.46 -6.24
N THR A 310 -3.58 -15.74 -6.57
CA THR A 310 -2.87 -16.78 -5.81
C THR A 310 -1.35 -16.59 -5.88
N TYR A 311 -0.84 -16.12 -7.03
CA TYR A 311 0.60 -15.98 -7.25
C TYR A 311 1.14 -14.59 -6.92
N LEU A 312 0.30 -13.57 -6.84
CA LEU A 312 0.69 -12.22 -6.50
C LEU A 312 1.48 -12.09 -5.18
N PRO A 313 1.08 -12.74 -4.05
CA PRO A 313 1.84 -12.67 -2.81
C PRO A 313 3.28 -13.17 -2.93
N GLY A 314 3.56 -14.09 -3.87
CA GLY A 314 4.92 -14.52 -4.20
C GLY A 314 5.80 -13.43 -4.82
N ALA A 315 5.21 -12.36 -5.36
CA ALA A 315 5.94 -11.18 -5.81
C ALA A 315 6.24 -10.19 -4.68
N TYR A 316 5.48 -10.25 -3.57
CA TYR A 316 5.77 -9.51 -2.35
C TYR A 316 6.81 -10.18 -1.46
N TYR A 317 6.78 -11.51 -1.39
CA TYR A 317 7.66 -12.28 -0.50
C TYR A 317 8.06 -13.61 -1.11
N ASN A 318 9.34 -13.81 -1.32
CA ASN A 318 9.88 -15.04 -1.91
C ASN A 318 9.72 -16.28 -1.01
N GLY A 319 9.51 -16.11 0.28
CA GLY A 319 9.19 -17.22 1.20
C GLY A 319 7.94 -18.00 0.82
N TYR A 320 7.06 -17.44 -0.01
CA TYR A 320 5.87 -18.11 -0.55
C TYR A 320 6.15 -18.91 -1.84
N TRP A 321 7.35 -18.81 -2.43
CA TRP A 321 7.68 -19.53 -3.66
C TRP A 321 7.60 -21.04 -3.55
N PRO A 322 8.09 -21.69 -2.47
CA PRO A 322 8.01 -23.16 -2.37
C PRO A 322 6.58 -23.70 -2.42
N PRO A 323 5.60 -23.27 -1.62
CA PRO A 323 4.22 -23.77 -1.71
C PRO A 323 3.54 -23.42 -3.03
N LEU A 324 3.82 -22.25 -3.63
CA LEU A 324 3.29 -21.87 -4.94
C LEU A 324 3.84 -22.77 -6.05
N ALA A 325 5.13 -23.13 -6.01
CA ALA A 325 5.73 -24.05 -6.97
C ALA A 325 5.19 -25.49 -6.83
N GLU A 326 4.92 -25.96 -5.61
CA GLU A 326 4.26 -27.24 -5.38
C GLU A 326 2.85 -27.28 -5.99
N ALA A 327 2.07 -26.21 -5.82
CA ALA A 327 0.74 -26.09 -6.40
C ALA A 327 0.81 -26.11 -7.95
N PHE A 328 1.76 -25.38 -8.52
CA PHE A 328 2.02 -25.34 -9.96
C PHE A 328 2.39 -26.73 -10.49
N ALA A 329 3.40 -27.39 -9.90
CA ALA A 329 3.86 -28.71 -10.29
C ALA A 329 2.75 -29.78 -10.15
N ALA A 330 1.93 -29.71 -9.10
CA ALA A 330 0.82 -30.61 -8.89
C ALA A 330 -0.21 -30.52 -10.03
N TYR A 331 -0.60 -29.31 -10.37
CA TYR A 331 -1.58 -29.07 -11.43
C TYR A 331 -1.04 -29.53 -12.81
N VAL A 332 0.19 -29.13 -13.15
CA VAL A 332 0.76 -29.40 -14.48
C VAL A 332 1.13 -30.87 -14.65
N ASN A 333 1.90 -31.44 -13.72
CA ASN A 333 2.48 -32.76 -13.89
C ASN A 333 1.54 -33.88 -13.48
N ARG A 334 0.76 -33.68 -12.41
CA ARG A 334 -0.10 -34.70 -11.82
C ARG A 334 -1.58 -34.54 -12.16
N LYS A 335 -1.95 -33.47 -12.87
CA LYS A 335 -3.34 -33.09 -13.15
C LYS A 335 -4.20 -33.02 -11.87
N ASN A 336 -3.56 -32.72 -10.75
CA ASN A 336 -4.20 -32.56 -9.45
C ASN A 336 -4.46 -31.07 -9.13
N PRO A 337 -5.72 -30.61 -9.13
CA PRO A 337 -6.06 -29.22 -8.84
C PRO A 337 -6.09 -28.88 -7.34
N GLU A 338 -6.14 -29.88 -6.44
CA GLU A 338 -6.36 -29.64 -5.01
C GLU A 338 -5.30 -28.74 -4.36
N PRO A 339 -3.96 -28.94 -4.61
CA PRO A 339 -2.97 -28.03 -4.06
C PRO A 339 -3.09 -26.59 -4.57
N LEU A 340 -3.57 -26.39 -5.80
CA LEU A 340 -3.82 -25.04 -6.34
C LEU A 340 -5.03 -24.39 -5.67
N VAL A 341 -6.10 -25.16 -5.43
CA VAL A 341 -7.28 -24.66 -4.68
C VAL A 341 -6.92 -24.32 -3.23
N ALA A 342 -6.06 -25.14 -2.60
CA ALA A 342 -5.56 -24.85 -1.26
C ALA A 342 -4.67 -23.60 -1.26
N ALA A 343 -3.75 -23.46 -2.22
CA ALA A 343 -2.91 -22.26 -2.36
C ALA A 343 -3.77 -20.99 -2.58
N HIS A 344 -4.83 -21.09 -3.39
CA HIS A 344 -5.76 -19.97 -3.54
C HIS A 344 -6.41 -19.58 -2.21
N LYS A 345 -6.86 -20.55 -1.43
CA LYS A 345 -7.43 -20.30 -0.09
C LYS A 345 -6.44 -19.58 0.83
N ASP A 346 -5.16 -19.96 0.77
CA ASP A 346 -4.12 -19.46 1.67
C ASP A 346 -3.54 -18.10 1.22
N PHE A 347 -3.55 -17.81 -0.07
CA PHE A 347 -2.83 -16.67 -0.65
C PHE A 347 -3.71 -15.71 -1.47
N GLY A 348 -4.81 -16.17 -2.07
CA GLY A 348 -5.62 -15.37 -2.98
C GLY A 348 -7.07 -15.17 -2.58
N ALA A 349 -7.57 -15.90 -1.57
CA ALA A 349 -8.94 -15.74 -1.12
C ALA A 349 -9.11 -14.51 -0.23
N ILE A 350 -10.27 -13.88 -0.35
CA ILE A 350 -10.65 -12.66 0.34
C ILE A 350 -11.67 -12.99 1.43
N ASP A 351 -11.47 -12.49 2.63
CA ASP A 351 -12.42 -12.55 3.72
C ASP A 351 -13.06 -11.17 4.02
N ALA A 352 -13.88 -11.08 5.06
CA ALA A 352 -14.56 -9.83 5.40
C ALA A 352 -13.61 -8.71 5.87
N ALA A 353 -12.45 -9.05 6.42
CA ALA A 353 -11.43 -8.07 6.80
C ALA A 353 -10.74 -7.50 5.56
N ASP A 354 -10.46 -8.37 4.60
CA ASP A 354 -9.89 -7.98 3.32
C ASP A 354 -10.86 -7.13 2.49
N ASP A 355 -12.18 -7.41 2.50
CA ASP A 355 -13.22 -6.56 1.88
C ASP A 355 -13.19 -5.13 2.45
N ASN A 356 -12.98 -4.95 3.78
CA ASN A 356 -12.77 -3.65 4.40
C ASN A 356 -11.48 -3.00 3.90
N SER A 357 -10.37 -3.75 3.88
CA SER A 357 -9.07 -3.28 3.42
C SER A 357 -9.16 -2.75 1.98
N TYR A 358 -9.78 -3.49 1.06
CA TYR A 358 -9.98 -3.06 -0.32
C TYR A 358 -10.90 -1.83 -0.45
N SER A 359 -11.94 -1.75 0.37
CA SER A 359 -12.83 -0.58 0.38
C SER A 359 -12.08 0.69 0.75
N ILE A 360 -11.19 0.61 1.74
CA ILE A 360 -10.32 1.73 2.15
C ILE A 360 -9.25 2.00 1.10
N TYR A 361 -8.59 0.95 0.59
CA TYR A 361 -7.60 1.10 -0.48
C TYR A 361 -8.17 1.93 -1.63
N THR A 362 -9.33 1.54 -2.13
CA THR A 362 -9.98 2.22 -3.25
C THR A 362 -10.39 3.64 -2.87
N ALA A 363 -10.98 3.84 -1.67
CA ALA A 363 -11.42 5.17 -1.24
C ALA A 363 -10.23 6.16 -1.14
N VAL A 364 -9.12 5.74 -0.55
CA VAL A 364 -7.91 6.57 -0.39
C VAL A 364 -7.30 6.87 -1.75
N GLN A 365 -7.02 5.84 -2.56
CA GLN A 365 -6.34 6.04 -3.84
C GLN A 365 -7.16 6.88 -4.82
N CYS A 366 -8.46 6.63 -4.91
CA CYS A 366 -9.32 7.39 -5.80
C CYS A 366 -9.53 8.85 -5.35
N ARG A 367 -9.34 9.14 -4.06
CA ARG A 367 -9.48 10.47 -3.49
C ARG A 367 -8.18 11.27 -3.52
N ASP A 368 -7.04 10.64 -3.25
CA ASP A 368 -5.73 11.30 -3.08
C ASP A 368 -5.20 11.98 -4.34
N ALA A 369 -5.51 11.44 -5.51
CA ALA A 369 -4.96 11.90 -6.78
C ALA A 369 -5.97 11.77 -7.92
N PHE A 370 -5.66 12.44 -9.02
CA PHE A 370 -6.47 12.32 -10.24
C PHE A 370 -6.29 10.95 -10.90
N TRP A 371 -7.42 10.35 -11.28
CA TRP A 371 -7.49 9.14 -12.10
C TRP A 371 -8.22 9.44 -13.42
N PRO A 372 -7.76 8.92 -14.58
CA PRO A 372 -8.46 9.13 -15.84
C PRO A 372 -9.92 8.64 -15.75
N ARG A 373 -10.88 9.49 -16.17
CA ARG A 373 -12.30 9.13 -16.23
C ARG A 373 -12.68 8.48 -17.56
N ASP A 374 -11.88 8.68 -18.58
CA ASP A 374 -12.05 8.06 -19.89
C ASP A 374 -11.46 6.66 -19.89
N TRP A 375 -12.32 5.65 -20.08
CA TRP A 375 -11.89 4.25 -20.16
C TRP A 375 -10.99 3.95 -21.37
N HIS A 376 -11.07 4.75 -22.45
CA HIS A 376 -10.16 4.58 -23.59
C HIS A 376 -8.69 4.82 -23.20
N GLN A 377 -8.42 5.75 -22.27
CA GLN A 377 -7.09 5.98 -21.74
C GLN A 377 -6.58 4.73 -20.99
N TRP A 378 -7.40 4.19 -20.08
CA TRP A 378 -7.08 2.96 -19.35
C TRP A 378 -6.76 1.80 -20.29
N ARG A 379 -7.65 1.60 -21.26
CA ARG A 379 -7.51 0.52 -22.22
C ARG A 379 -6.21 0.64 -23.02
N LYS A 380 -5.88 1.83 -23.52
CA LYS A 380 -4.65 2.10 -24.26
C LYS A 380 -3.42 1.82 -23.42
N ASP A 381 -3.36 2.38 -22.21
CA ASP A 381 -2.18 2.31 -21.34
C ASP A 381 -1.95 0.88 -20.85
N ASN A 382 -3.03 0.19 -20.43
CA ASN A 382 -2.89 -1.17 -19.92
C ASN A 382 -2.59 -2.20 -21.02
N TRP A 383 -3.06 -2.03 -22.27
CA TRP A 383 -2.61 -2.89 -23.36
C TRP A 383 -1.13 -2.65 -23.67
N ALA A 384 -0.67 -1.40 -23.67
CA ALA A 384 0.75 -1.11 -23.89
C ALA A 384 1.66 -1.67 -22.78
N ALA A 385 1.20 -1.66 -21.52
CA ALA A 385 1.89 -2.31 -20.41
C ALA A 385 1.84 -3.84 -20.53
N TYR A 386 0.69 -4.42 -20.86
CA TYR A 386 0.46 -5.87 -20.98
C TYR A 386 1.36 -6.54 -22.04
N GLU A 387 1.65 -5.87 -23.13
CA GLU A 387 2.58 -6.39 -24.16
C GLU A 387 3.98 -6.71 -23.59
N LYS A 388 4.39 -6.04 -22.52
CA LYS A 388 5.70 -6.20 -21.88
C LYS A 388 5.63 -6.92 -20.54
N ALA A 389 4.50 -6.78 -19.85
CA ALA A 389 4.30 -7.21 -18.47
C ALA A 389 2.94 -7.93 -18.30
N PRO A 390 2.73 -9.11 -18.88
CA PRO A 390 1.42 -9.74 -18.93
C PRO A 390 0.92 -10.29 -17.57
N PHE A 391 1.79 -10.47 -16.57
CA PHE A 391 1.45 -11.20 -15.35
C PHE A 391 0.28 -10.56 -14.58
N MET A 392 0.38 -9.27 -14.24
CA MET A 392 -0.62 -8.61 -13.38
C MET A 392 -1.35 -7.44 -14.02
N THR A 393 -0.92 -6.94 -15.17
CA THR A 393 -1.40 -5.67 -15.73
C THR A 393 -2.93 -5.55 -15.76
N TRP A 394 -3.64 -6.51 -16.34
CA TRP A 394 -5.09 -6.42 -16.40
C TRP A 394 -5.78 -6.71 -15.07
N ASN A 395 -5.21 -7.58 -14.23
CA ASN A 395 -5.74 -7.79 -12.88
C ASN A 395 -5.60 -6.52 -12.03
N ASN A 396 -4.44 -5.87 -12.05
CA ASN A 396 -4.19 -4.60 -11.37
C ASN A 396 -5.04 -3.45 -11.94
N ALA A 397 -5.22 -3.41 -13.28
CA ALA A 397 -6.13 -2.45 -13.90
C ALA A 397 -7.55 -2.56 -13.33
N TRP A 398 -8.09 -3.78 -13.23
CA TRP A 398 -9.45 -4.00 -12.68
C TRP A 398 -9.53 -3.74 -11.18
N TYR A 399 -8.44 -4.00 -10.44
CA TYR A 399 -8.34 -3.68 -9.03
C TYR A 399 -8.50 -2.17 -8.79
N ASN A 400 -7.97 -1.34 -9.68
CA ASN A 400 -8.02 0.12 -9.59
C ASN A 400 -9.15 0.77 -10.41
N ALA A 401 -9.81 0.03 -11.30
CA ALA A 401 -10.84 0.54 -12.20
C ALA A 401 -12.03 1.26 -11.52
N PRO A 402 -12.43 0.95 -10.26
CA PRO A 402 -13.45 1.74 -9.57
C PRO A 402 -13.10 3.23 -9.50
N CYS A 403 -11.80 3.62 -9.53
CA CYS A 403 -11.39 5.02 -9.50
C CYS A 403 -11.84 5.82 -10.74
N ALA A 404 -12.01 5.17 -11.91
CA ALA A 404 -12.59 5.81 -13.09
C ALA A 404 -14.04 6.26 -12.86
N PHE A 405 -14.74 5.66 -11.90
CA PHE A 405 -16.17 5.89 -11.59
C PHE A 405 -16.40 6.46 -10.18
N TRP A 406 -15.33 6.85 -9.48
CA TRP A 406 -15.41 7.27 -8.09
C TRP A 406 -16.19 8.56 -7.93
N PRO A 407 -17.09 8.67 -6.91
CA PRO A 407 -18.06 9.78 -6.81
C PRO A 407 -17.47 11.09 -6.30
N THR A 408 -16.34 11.05 -5.59
CA THR A 408 -15.74 12.26 -5.00
C THR A 408 -14.71 12.88 -5.96
N GLU A 409 -14.52 14.18 -5.84
CA GLU A 409 -13.42 14.86 -6.51
C GLU A 409 -12.08 14.40 -5.93
N SER A 410 -11.05 14.33 -6.77
CA SER A 410 -9.69 14.03 -6.34
C SER A 410 -9.04 15.24 -5.67
N LEU A 411 -8.20 14.97 -4.68
CA LEU A 411 -7.30 15.95 -4.08
C LEU A 411 -6.05 16.14 -4.95
N ARG A 412 -5.25 17.10 -4.58
CA ARG A 412 -3.87 17.19 -5.07
C ARG A 412 -2.97 16.41 -4.13
N PRO A 413 -2.05 15.58 -4.64
CA PRO A 413 -1.06 14.91 -3.82
C PRO A 413 -0.29 15.87 -2.93
N VAL A 414 0.05 15.43 -1.72
CA VAL A 414 0.82 16.24 -0.77
C VAL A 414 2.22 16.46 -1.31
N ASN A 415 2.69 17.70 -1.32
CA ASN A 415 4.10 17.96 -1.59
C ASN A 415 4.94 17.51 -0.38
N VAL A 416 5.68 16.43 -0.56
CA VAL A 416 6.52 15.83 0.49
C VAL A 416 7.93 16.44 0.53
N ALA A 417 8.33 17.22 -0.49
CA ALA A 417 9.65 17.85 -0.55
C ALA A 417 9.89 18.73 0.69
N ASN A 418 10.89 18.39 1.48
CA ASN A 418 11.12 19.04 2.77
C ASN A 418 12.60 19.01 3.18
N GLY A 419 13.18 20.20 3.35
CA GLY A 419 14.55 20.39 3.87
C GLY A 419 14.62 20.76 5.37
N LYS A 420 13.50 20.71 6.11
CA LYS A 420 13.43 21.13 7.53
C LYS A 420 13.27 19.96 8.49
N LEU A 421 13.22 18.73 7.97
CA LEU A 421 13.11 17.53 8.78
C LEU A 421 14.45 17.20 9.46
N PRO A 422 14.42 16.55 10.64
CA PRO A 422 15.59 15.82 11.11
C PRO A 422 15.99 14.75 10.07
N PRO A 423 17.18 14.14 10.17
CA PRO A 423 17.55 13.03 9.30
C PRO A 423 16.44 11.98 9.23
N VAL A 424 16.11 11.53 8.02
CA VAL A 424 15.10 10.50 7.74
C VAL A 424 15.84 9.25 7.27
N LEU A 425 15.40 8.06 7.68
CA LEU A 425 15.98 6.80 7.26
C LEU A 425 15.02 6.06 6.33
N LEU A 426 15.51 5.75 5.12
CA LEU A 426 14.80 5.07 4.07
C LEU A 426 15.41 3.68 3.85
N PHE A 427 14.56 2.68 3.59
CA PHE A 427 14.98 1.34 3.21
C PHE A 427 14.29 0.93 1.92
N GLN A 428 15.04 0.32 0.98
CA GLN A 428 14.50 -0.06 -0.32
C GLN A 428 15.21 -1.30 -0.88
N ALA A 429 14.46 -2.31 -1.29
CA ALA A 429 14.99 -3.43 -2.05
C ALA A 429 15.10 -3.07 -3.55
N THR A 430 16.15 -3.56 -4.23
CA THR A 430 16.38 -3.21 -5.64
C THR A 430 15.40 -3.86 -6.62
N ALA A 431 14.71 -4.91 -6.21
CA ALA A 431 13.72 -5.62 -7.03
C ALA A 431 12.35 -5.74 -6.31
N ASP A 432 12.00 -4.76 -5.45
CA ASP A 432 10.67 -4.66 -4.87
C ASP A 432 9.65 -4.38 -5.98
N ALA A 433 8.62 -5.21 -6.06
CA ALA A 433 7.59 -5.07 -7.09
C ALA A 433 6.45 -4.13 -6.69
N ALA A 434 6.11 -4.09 -5.40
CA ALA A 434 4.99 -3.29 -4.91
C ALA A 434 5.34 -1.81 -4.81
N THR A 435 6.60 -1.51 -4.48
CA THR A 435 7.18 -0.17 -4.47
C THR A 435 8.53 -0.22 -5.18
N PRO A 436 8.55 0.01 -6.51
CA PRO A 436 9.79 -0.08 -7.30
C PRO A 436 10.91 0.82 -6.78
N TYR A 437 12.15 0.39 -6.99
CA TYR A 437 13.38 0.99 -6.46
C TYR A 437 13.47 2.51 -6.66
N GLU A 438 13.05 2.99 -7.82
CA GLU A 438 13.08 4.39 -8.18
C GLU A 438 12.27 5.27 -7.24
N GLY A 439 11.23 4.72 -6.61
CA GLY A 439 10.42 5.41 -5.61
C GLY A 439 11.24 5.77 -4.37
N GLY A 440 12.08 4.84 -3.89
CA GLY A 440 13.02 5.08 -2.80
C GLY A 440 14.04 6.16 -3.14
N VAL A 441 14.61 6.12 -4.34
CA VAL A 441 15.56 7.13 -4.85
C VAL A 441 14.90 8.51 -4.98
N THR A 442 13.68 8.56 -5.51
CA THR A 442 12.91 9.81 -5.65
C THR A 442 12.60 10.41 -4.29
N MET A 443 12.09 9.62 -3.35
CA MET A 443 11.82 10.08 -1.98
C MET A 443 13.10 10.59 -1.30
N HIS A 444 14.22 9.90 -1.48
CA HIS A 444 15.52 10.32 -0.93
C HIS A 444 15.94 11.70 -1.44
N ARG A 445 15.76 11.97 -2.74
CA ARG A 445 16.05 13.27 -3.34
C ARG A 445 15.14 14.39 -2.84
N LEU A 446 13.87 14.08 -2.57
CA LEU A 446 12.88 15.06 -2.10
C LEU A 446 13.03 15.39 -0.62
N LEU A 447 13.47 14.45 0.21
CA LEU A 447 13.68 14.62 1.64
C LEU A 447 15.15 14.99 1.91
N ALA A 448 15.47 16.27 1.78
CA ALA A 448 16.85 16.73 1.99
C ALA A 448 17.38 16.30 3.37
N GLY A 449 18.57 15.66 3.38
CA GLY A 449 19.19 15.13 4.60
C GLY A 449 18.68 13.75 5.03
N SER A 450 17.85 13.08 4.23
CA SER A 450 17.53 11.65 4.41
C SER A 450 18.77 10.78 4.15
N SER A 451 18.65 9.50 4.46
CA SER A 451 19.64 8.46 4.17
C SER A 451 18.92 7.25 3.62
N LEU A 452 19.39 6.74 2.49
CA LEU A 452 18.83 5.56 1.81
C LEU A 452 19.74 4.35 2.02
N VAL A 453 19.21 3.31 2.66
CA VAL A 453 19.84 1.98 2.80
C VAL A 453 19.17 1.02 1.81
N VAL A 454 19.97 0.40 0.96
CA VAL A 454 19.48 -0.46 -0.12
C VAL A 454 19.76 -1.93 0.18
N GLU A 455 18.76 -2.80 -0.03
CA GLU A 455 18.95 -4.25 -0.10
C GLU A 455 19.26 -4.66 -1.54
N GLN A 456 20.54 -4.97 -1.80
CA GLN A 456 21.03 -5.34 -3.13
C GLN A 456 20.59 -6.76 -3.51
N GLY A 457 19.98 -6.90 -4.68
CA GLY A 457 19.46 -8.18 -5.19
C GLY A 457 18.20 -8.67 -4.44
N GLY A 458 17.70 -7.91 -3.48
CA GLY A 458 16.47 -8.20 -2.76
C GLY A 458 15.23 -7.86 -3.59
N GLY A 459 14.18 -8.66 -3.41
CA GLY A 459 12.90 -8.44 -4.06
C GLY A 459 11.71 -8.68 -3.13
N ASN A 460 11.96 -8.73 -1.83
CA ASN A 460 10.89 -8.74 -0.84
C ASN A 460 10.40 -7.30 -0.58
N HIS A 461 9.12 -7.17 -0.34
CA HIS A 461 8.47 -5.93 0.06
C HIS A 461 8.42 -5.84 1.58
N GLY A 462 8.99 -4.78 2.20
CA GLY A 462 9.19 -4.71 3.65
C GLY A 462 10.41 -5.53 4.08
N ILE A 463 11.55 -4.87 4.23
CA ILE A 463 12.84 -5.55 4.35
C ILE A 463 13.47 -5.44 5.73
N THR A 464 13.09 -4.43 6.53
CA THR A 464 13.54 -4.33 7.92
C THR A 464 12.70 -5.20 8.86
N LEU A 465 13.30 -5.71 9.92
CA LEU A 465 12.70 -6.64 10.88
C LEU A 465 12.24 -7.97 10.24
N SER A 466 12.74 -8.26 9.03
CA SER A 466 12.47 -9.48 8.28
C SER A 466 13.54 -10.56 8.43
N GLY A 467 14.56 -10.30 9.26
CA GLY A 467 15.68 -11.20 9.54
C GLY A 467 17.00 -10.81 8.86
N ASN A 468 17.07 -9.68 8.15
CA ASN A 468 18.33 -9.13 7.60
C ASN A 468 19.06 -8.27 8.65
N ALA A 469 20.00 -8.88 9.37
CA ALA A 469 20.72 -8.23 10.45
C ALA A 469 21.49 -6.96 10.03
N CYS A 470 21.90 -6.84 8.76
CA CYS A 470 22.54 -5.64 8.23
C CYS A 470 21.58 -4.46 8.21
N LEU A 471 20.37 -4.66 7.69
CA LEU A 471 19.32 -3.63 7.65
C LEU A 471 18.86 -3.26 9.06
N ASP A 472 18.63 -4.29 9.91
CA ASP A 472 18.16 -4.11 11.29
C ASP A 472 19.16 -3.36 12.14
N LYS A 473 20.47 -3.48 11.88
CA LYS A 473 21.53 -2.69 12.54
C LYS A 473 21.39 -1.20 12.24
N HIS A 474 21.11 -0.81 10.99
CA HIS A 474 20.90 0.59 10.62
C HIS A 474 19.62 1.14 11.26
N LEU A 475 18.55 0.36 11.27
CA LEU A 475 17.30 0.72 11.93
C LEU A 475 17.51 0.94 13.44
N ALA A 476 18.17 -0.02 14.12
CA ALA A 476 18.42 0.05 15.54
C ALA A 476 19.30 1.25 15.93
N ALA A 477 20.38 1.54 15.19
CA ALA A 477 21.22 2.71 15.42
C ALA A 477 20.43 4.01 15.29
N TYR A 478 19.64 4.13 14.22
CA TYR A 478 18.79 5.31 14.02
C TYR A 478 17.76 5.49 15.12
N LEU A 479 17.08 4.43 15.55
CA LEU A 479 16.11 4.51 16.64
C LEU A 479 16.78 4.75 17.99
N SER A 480 18.03 4.31 18.23
CA SER A 480 18.75 4.55 19.48
C SER A 480 19.18 6.00 19.64
N ASP A 481 19.94 6.53 18.71
CA ASP A 481 20.58 7.85 18.84
C ASP A 481 20.38 8.79 17.64
N GLY A 482 19.75 8.32 16.54
CA GLY A 482 19.51 9.09 15.32
C GLY A 482 20.63 8.97 14.30
N THR A 483 21.58 8.06 14.49
CA THR A 483 22.68 7.81 13.54
C THR A 483 22.12 7.26 12.22
N VAL A 484 22.50 7.89 11.11
CA VAL A 484 22.19 7.45 9.75
C VAL A 484 23.49 7.26 8.97
N PRO A 485 23.59 6.27 8.06
CA PRO A 485 24.74 6.17 7.17
C PRO A 485 24.81 7.39 6.24
N ARG A 486 26.02 7.65 5.70
CA ARG A 486 26.24 8.69 4.70
C ARG A 486 27.14 8.14 3.61
N GLY A 487 26.67 8.20 2.39
CA GLY A 487 27.37 7.77 1.18
C GLY A 487 27.49 8.89 0.16
N PHE A 488 28.07 8.57 -0.99
CA PHE A 488 28.31 9.52 -2.10
C PHE A 488 27.61 9.08 -3.41
N GLY A 489 26.70 8.09 -3.36
CA GLY A 489 25.96 7.58 -4.50
C GLY A 489 24.47 7.86 -4.42
N GLU A 490 23.69 7.07 -5.14
CA GLU A 490 22.21 7.09 -5.04
C GLU A 490 21.74 6.54 -3.69
N ALA A 491 22.55 5.65 -3.06
CA ALA A 491 22.30 5.10 -1.74
C ALA A 491 23.46 5.45 -0.79
N ASP A 492 23.14 5.61 0.48
CA ASP A 492 24.10 5.91 1.56
C ASP A 492 24.72 4.66 2.18
N ALA A 493 24.05 3.51 2.07
CA ALA A 493 24.55 2.20 2.47
C ALA A 493 23.85 1.10 1.67
N ALA A 494 24.50 -0.06 1.61
CA ALA A 494 23.94 -1.25 0.98
C ALA A 494 24.13 -2.48 1.87
N CYS A 495 23.16 -3.37 1.86
CA CYS A 495 23.16 -4.68 2.49
C CYS A 495 22.83 -5.72 1.42
N ASP A 496 23.47 -6.89 1.49
CA ASP A 496 23.10 -8.00 0.61
C ASP A 496 21.72 -8.55 1.00
N ALA A 497 20.96 -9.00 0.01
CA ALA A 497 19.69 -9.68 0.25
C ALA A 497 19.88 -11.00 1.00
N LEU A 498 18.84 -11.39 1.73
CA LEU A 498 18.78 -12.74 2.30
C LEU A 498 18.79 -13.80 1.17
N PRO A 499 19.36 -15.00 1.42
CA PRO A 499 19.32 -16.08 0.46
C PRO A 499 17.87 -16.44 0.05
N GLU A 500 17.70 -16.78 -1.22
CA GLU A 500 16.41 -17.30 -1.70
C GLU A 500 15.97 -18.54 -0.91
N PRO A 501 14.65 -18.80 -0.79
CA PRO A 501 14.13 -19.98 -0.10
C PRO A 501 14.60 -21.26 -0.79
N LYS A 502 14.83 -22.31 -0.01
CA LYS A 502 15.11 -23.65 -0.54
C LYS A 502 13.82 -24.45 -0.63
N PRO A 503 13.67 -25.30 -1.66
CA PRO A 503 12.59 -26.26 -1.70
C PRO A 503 12.59 -27.17 -0.45
N PRO A 504 11.40 -27.55 0.07
CA PRO A 504 11.33 -28.47 1.20
C PRO A 504 11.91 -29.86 0.81
N THR A 505 12.66 -30.48 1.73
CA THR A 505 13.29 -31.77 1.50
C THR A 505 12.29 -32.94 1.47
N THR A 506 11.15 -32.78 2.15
CA THR A 506 10.05 -33.74 2.17
C THR A 506 8.85 -33.19 1.39
N PRO A 507 8.06 -34.04 0.69
CA PRO A 507 6.79 -33.60 0.16
C PRO A 507 5.93 -33.07 1.32
N THR A 508 5.61 -31.79 1.36
CA THR A 508 4.68 -31.25 2.35
C THR A 508 3.32 -31.93 2.13
N ALA A 509 2.90 -32.72 3.09
CA ALA A 509 1.49 -33.04 3.26
C ALA A 509 0.76 -31.71 3.39
N THR A 510 -0.34 -31.56 2.66
CA THR A 510 -1.29 -30.46 2.59
C THR A 510 -1.03 -29.23 3.47
N ALA A 511 -1.32 -28.05 2.95
CA ALA A 511 -1.17 -26.72 3.59
C ALA A 511 -1.69 -26.60 5.04
N SER A 512 -2.45 -27.57 5.55
CA SER A 512 -2.95 -27.66 6.93
C SER A 512 -1.88 -27.87 8.01
N ASP A 513 -0.65 -28.26 7.64
CA ASP A 513 0.44 -28.46 8.62
C ASP A 513 1.23 -27.18 8.94
N LYS A 514 0.81 -26.01 8.41
CA LYS A 514 1.44 -24.70 8.69
C LYS A 514 1.28 -24.19 10.13
N ALA A 515 0.48 -24.85 10.96
CA ALA A 515 0.26 -24.42 12.36
C ALA A 515 1.43 -24.71 13.30
N ALA A 516 2.54 -25.34 12.87
CA ALA A 516 3.59 -25.85 13.76
C ALA A 516 5.05 -25.52 13.37
N SER A 517 5.32 -24.71 12.34
CA SER A 517 6.69 -24.21 12.12
C SER A 517 6.83 -22.83 12.72
N PRO A 518 7.92 -22.50 13.46
CA PRO A 518 8.16 -21.14 13.87
C PRO A 518 8.21 -20.28 12.60
N SER A 519 7.29 -19.32 12.50
CA SER A 519 7.25 -18.38 11.39
C SER A 519 8.59 -17.65 11.36
N SER A 520 9.26 -17.61 10.19
CA SER A 520 10.44 -16.74 10.07
C SER A 520 9.99 -15.28 10.29
N PRO A 521 10.87 -14.40 10.80
CA PRO A 521 10.54 -12.98 10.96
C PRO A 521 9.94 -12.36 9.68
N GLY A 522 10.46 -12.72 8.51
CA GLY A 522 9.92 -12.30 7.24
C GLY A 522 8.50 -12.79 6.98
N ALA A 523 8.18 -14.06 7.29
CA ALA A 523 6.82 -14.58 7.13
C ALA A 523 5.82 -13.88 8.07
N GLU A 524 6.23 -13.58 9.29
CA GLU A 524 5.40 -12.86 10.27
C GLU A 524 5.16 -11.42 9.83
N LEU A 525 6.21 -10.71 9.39
CA LEU A 525 6.09 -9.37 8.82
C LEU A 525 5.13 -9.36 7.63
N HIS A 526 5.29 -10.29 6.67
CA HIS A 526 4.45 -10.32 5.48
C HIS A 526 2.99 -10.73 5.76
N ALA A 527 2.72 -11.40 6.87
CA ALA A 527 1.35 -11.60 7.34
C ALA A 527 0.69 -10.30 7.82
N LEU A 528 1.48 -9.29 8.21
CA LEU A 528 0.99 -8.00 8.71
C LEU A 528 0.98 -6.90 7.66
N ILE A 529 1.99 -6.87 6.76
CA ILE A 529 2.14 -5.80 5.76
C ILE A 529 1.91 -6.29 4.33
N GLY A 530 1.81 -7.59 4.12
CA GLY A 530 1.60 -8.20 2.81
C GLY A 530 0.30 -7.74 2.16
N PHE A 531 0.23 -7.94 0.85
CA PHE A 531 -0.95 -7.57 0.07
C PHE A 531 -2.17 -8.34 0.59
N ARG A 532 -3.10 -7.61 1.19
CA ARG A 532 -4.45 -8.06 1.49
C ARG A 532 -5.39 -7.34 0.55
N ARG A 533 -6.18 -8.08 -0.15
CA ARG A 533 -7.19 -7.53 -1.06
C ARG A 533 -8.39 -7.02 -0.34
#